data_7fab37151f295061a10e38f90125eac0
#
_entry.id   7fab37151f295061a10e38f90125eac0
#
_cell.length_a   1.000
_cell.length_b   1.000
_cell.length_c   1.000
_cell.angle_alpha   90.00
_cell.angle_beta   90.00
_cell.angle_gamma   90.00
#
_symmetry.space_group_name_H-M   'P 1'
#
loop_
_entity.id
_entity.type
_entity.pdbx_description
1 polymer ?
#
loop_
_entity_poly.entity_id
_entity_poly.type
_entity_poly.pdbx_seq_one_letter_code
_entity_poly.pdbx_strand_id
1 'polypeptide(L)'
;MKLKISSLSSGYPSQGSLLPGLIPLENGTEDAIINTPGNNTFTLTCQGSGGGNSKSVVVEGYRNTDGVVVDGYISSAEVFVDEDEDWMADSNESSTTSDNNGKFTIKYADGYLVSLGGTDLDSQTLLDNLLITHKLTGHTDFKAVTPVTSVAAFMATPANINTALGIDASIDVYTFDPVANKGDGGINDYLYEKGNQLTVLAFTLQNITNNLNTTTETTQDYFKAFTEEIEKEYTETSTNVDIETEAFVT
;
A
#
# COMPACT_ATOMS: atom_id res chain seq x y z
N MET A 1 -10.93 -16.50 5.33
CA MET A 1 -11.70 -17.24 4.31
C MET A 1 -11.51 -18.73 4.54
N LYS A 2 -12.56 -19.55 4.43
CA LYS A 2 -12.46 -21.01 4.54
C LYS A 2 -12.70 -21.64 3.17
N LEU A 3 -11.73 -22.39 2.67
CA LEU A 3 -11.86 -23.13 1.43
C LEU A 3 -12.44 -24.52 1.75
N LYS A 4 -13.53 -24.87 1.08
CA LYS A 4 -14.12 -26.20 1.20
C LYS A 4 -13.75 -27.03 -0.02
N ILE A 5 -12.93 -28.06 0.16
CA ILE A 5 -12.56 -29.00 -0.90
C ILE A 5 -13.56 -30.13 -0.89
N SER A 6 -14.48 -30.16 -1.85
CA SER A 6 -15.50 -31.21 -1.99
C SER A 6 -15.13 -32.17 -3.11
N SER A 7 -15.10 -33.45 -2.75
CA SER A 7 -15.07 -34.70 -3.55
C SER A 7 -13.83 -34.99 -4.39
N LEU A 8 -13.16 -36.06 -3.98
CA LEU A 8 -12.48 -36.96 -4.89
C LEU A 8 -13.55 -37.91 -5.48
N SER A 9 -13.76 -37.88 -6.80
CA SER A 9 -14.67 -38.84 -7.44
C SER A 9 -14.15 -40.26 -7.28
N SER A 10 -15.06 -41.17 -6.90
CA SER A 10 -14.84 -42.56 -6.65
C SER A 10 -14.15 -43.30 -7.82
N GLY A 11 -13.03 -43.97 -7.52
CA GLY A 11 -12.37 -44.86 -8.46
C GLY A 11 -10.95 -45.30 -8.06
N TYR A 12 -10.41 -44.83 -6.97
CA TYR A 12 -9.08 -45.26 -6.50
C TYR A 12 -9.10 -45.76 -5.06
N PRO A 13 -8.34 -46.80 -4.72
CA PRO A 13 -8.24 -47.30 -3.36
C PRO A 13 -7.55 -46.26 -2.46
N SER A 14 -8.10 -46.17 -1.29
CA SER A 14 -7.77 -45.32 -0.14
C SER A 14 -6.31 -45.24 0.23
N GLN A 15 -5.58 -44.27 -0.25
CA GLN A 15 -4.40 -43.70 0.42
C GLN A 15 -4.10 -42.30 -0.17
N GLY A 16 -4.76 -41.28 0.31
CA GLY A 16 -4.43 -39.87 0.04
C GLY A 16 -3.70 -39.29 1.23
N SER A 17 -2.53 -38.73 1.03
CA SER A 17 -1.84 -37.93 2.05
C SER A 17 -2.02 -36.45 1.73
N LEU A 18 -2.80 -35.78 2.54
CA LEU A 18 -2.81 -34.31 2.66
C LEU A 18 -1.74 -33.96 3.68
N LEU A 19 -0.99 -32.92 3.49
CA LEU A 19 0.08 -32.32 4.33
C LEU A 19 0.47 -33.04 5.67
N PRO A 20 1.70 -32.96 6.17
CA PRO A 20 2.12 -33.68 7.36
C PRO A 20 1.19 -33.43 8.55
N GLY A 21 0.40 -34.44 8.93
CA GLY A 21 -0.54 -34.40 10.08
C GLY A 21 -2.01 -34.58 9.71
N LEU A 22 -2.39 -34.75 8.46
CA LEU A 22 -3.77 -34.97 8.04
C LEU A 22 -4.12 -36.44 7.84
N ILE A 23 -5.31 -36.83 8.29
CA ILE A 23 -5.87 -38.18 8.22
C ILE A 23 -6.29 -38.48 6.78
N PRO A 24 -6.05 -39.66 6.21
CA PRO A 24 -6.56 -40.04 4.89
C PRO A 24 -8.09 -40.02 4.84
N LEU A 25 -8.65 -39.23 3.92
CA LEU A 25 -10.09 -39.14 3.72
C LEU A 25 -10.50 -39.91 2.47
N GLU A 26 -11.36 -40.91 2.61
CA GLU A 26 -11.93 -41.63 1.46
C GLU A 26 -12.98 -40.81 0.70
N ASN A 27 -13.68 -39.93 1.36
CA ASN A 27 -14.56 -38.90 0.81
C ASN A 27 -14.73 -37.84 1.88
N GLY A 28 -14.14 -36.69 1.73
CA GLY A 28 -14.19 -35.69 2.75
C GLY A 28 -14.11 -34.27 2.22
N THR A 29 -14.48 -33.35 3.07
CA THR A 29 -14.24 -31.92 2.89
C THR A 29 -13.33 -31.46 4.00
N GLU A 30 -12.27 -30.75 3.68
CA GLU A 30 -11.37 -30.13 4.64
C GLU A 30 -11.47 -28.60 4.49
N ASP A 31 -11.46 -27.91 5.61
CA ASP A 31 -11.38 -26.45 5.63
C ASP A 31 -9.91 -26.04 5.68
N ALA A 32 -9.43 -25.36 4.63
CA ALA A 32 -8.13 -24.69 4.66
C ALA A 32 -8.31 -23.23 5.06
N ILE A 33 -7.49 -22.76 5.99
CA ILE A 33 -7.50 -21.38 6.45
C ILE A 33 -6.45 -20.61 5.63
N ILE A 34 -6.87 -19.54 4.97
CA ILE A 34 -5.99 -18.60 4.30
C ILE A 34 -5.61 -17.53 5.32
N ASN A 35 -4.34 -17.51 5.72
CA ASN A 35 -3.82 -16.60 6.75
C ASN A 35 -2.95 -15.48 6.15
N THR A 36 -2.62 -15.57 4.86
CA THR A 36 -1.77 -14.59 4.17
C THR A 36 -2.53 -13.92 3.04
N PRO A 37 -2.40 -12.60 2.85
CA PRO A 37 -2.85 -11.93 1.63
C PRO A 37 -2.10 -12.45 0.40
N GLY A 38 -2.67 -12.22 -0.78
CA GLY A 38 -2.10 -12.64 -2.05
C GLY A 38 -2.41 -14.09 -2.42
N ASN A 39 -1.72 -14.60 -3.42
CA ASN A 39 -1.97 -15.90 -4.03
C ASN A 39 -1.54 -17.07 -3.13
N ASN A 40 -2.50 -17.86 -2.68
CA ASN A 40 -2.28 -19.06 -1.89
C ASN A 40 -2.53 -20.30 -2.76
N THR A 41 -1.51 -21.11 -2.99
CA THR A 41 -1.61 -22.32 -3.82
C THR A 41 -1.90 -23.54 -2.95
N PHE A 42 -3.01 -24.20 -3.18
CA PHE A 42 -3.39 -25.46 -2.56
C PHE A 42 -3.17 -26.61 -3.57
N THR A 43 -2.37 -27.60 -3.18
CA THR A 43 -2.06 -28.75 -4.05
C THR A 43 -2.58 -30.02 -3.41
N LEU A 44 -3.43 -30.74 -4.11
CA LEU A 44 -3.86 -32.09 -3.78
C LEU A 44 -2.98 -33.08 -4.54
N THR A 45 -2.31 -33.98 -3.81
CA THR A 45 -1.51 -35.05 -4.38
C THR A 45 -2.10 -36.39 -3.98
N CYS A 46 -2.44 -37.21 -4.97
CA CYS A 46 -2.91 -38.59 -4.78
C CYS A 46 -1.82 -39.55 -5.23
N GLN A 47 -1.52 -40.58 -4.43
CA GLN A 47 -0.58 -41.65 -4.78
C GLN A 47 -1.26 -42.99 -4.68
N GLY A 48 -1.01 -43.86 -5.68
CA GLY A 48 -1.52 -45.23 -5.75
C GLY A 48 -0.47 -46.18 -6.35
N SER A 49 -0.77 -47.46 -6.37
CA SER A 49 0.17 -48.50 -6.92
C SER A 49 0.51 -48.32 -8.40
N GLY A 50 -0.25 -47.50 -9.13
CA GLY A 50 -0.03 -47.20 -10.56
C GLY A 50 0.63 -45.83 -10.80
N GLY A 51 1.07 -45.14 -9.77
CA GLY A 51 1.69 -43.79 -9.85
C GLY A 51 0.92 -42.74 -9.07
N GLY A 52 1.42 -41.49 -9.13
CA GLY A 52 0.81 -40.33 -8.47
C GLY A 52 0.29 -39.28 -9.45
N ASN A 53 -0.70 -38.51 -9.02
CA ASN A 53 -1.19 -37.36 -9.75
C ASN A 53 -1.45 -36.20 -8.76
N SER A 54 -1.25 -34.95 -9.19
CA SER A 54 -1.53 -33.78 -8.40
C SER A 54 -2.33 -32.75 -9.20
N LYS A 55 -3.17 -32.01 -8.46
CA LYS A 55 -3.91 -30.85 -8.96
C LYS A 55 -3.77 -29.70 -7.98
N SER A 56 -3.53 -28.54 -8.52
CA SER A 56 -3.44 -27.30 -7.72
C SER A 56 -4.58 -26.35 -8.05
N VAL A 57 -4.96 -25.58 -7.05
CA VAL A 57 -5.84 -24.42 -7.17
C VAL A 57 -5.15 -23.24 -6.49
N VAL A 58 -5.19 -22.10 -7.13
CA VAL A 58 -4.76 -20.82 -6.54
C VAL A 58 -6.00 -20.12 -5.97
N VAL A 59 -5.91 -19.67 -4.75
CA VAL A 59 -6.96 -18.91 -4.07
C VAL A 59 -6.34 -17.65 -3.52
N GLU A 60 -6.87 -16.53 -3.92
CA GLU A 60 -6.42 -15.24 -3.43
C GLU A 60 -6.93 -14.98 -2.01
N GLY A 61 -6.02 -14.65 -1.13
CA GLY A 61 -6.30 -14.28 0.26
C GLY A 61 -6.32 -12.76 0.40
N TYR A 62 -7.31 -12.24 1.14
CA TYR A 62 -7.43 -10.82 1.43
C TYR A 62 -7.41 -10.57 2.92
N ARG A 63 -6.96 -9.38 3.31
CA ARG A 63 -7.09 -8.83 4.66
C ARG A 63 -7.89 -7.54 4.63
N ASN A 64 -8.54 -7.21 5.74
CA ASN A 64 -8.99 -5.85 5.97
C ASN A 64 -7.89 -5.11 6.72
N THR A 65 -7.70 -3.86 6.38
CA THR A 65 -6.85 -2.92 7.12
C THR A 65 -7.62 -1.64 7.40
N ASP A 66 -7.37 -1.07 8.55
CA ASP A 66 -7.79 0.30 8.86
C ASP A 66 -6.66 1.25 8.50
N GLY A 67 -7.00 2.48 8.14
CA GLY A 67 -5.99 3.48 7.83
C GLY A 67 -6.52 4.90 7.94
N VAL A 68 -5.64 5.84 7.62
CA VAL A 68 -5.93 7.28 7.59
C VAL A 68 -5.24 7.92 6.40
N VAL A 69 -5.95 8.82 5.74
CA VAL A 69 -5.41 9.67 4.66
C VAL A 69 -5.06 11.03 5.25
N VAL A 70 -3.81 11.43 5.10
CA VAL A 70 -3.25 12.60 5.78
C VAL A 70 -2.41 13.45 4.86
N ASP A 71 -2.83 14.72 4.78
CA ASP A 71 -2.06 15.90 4.37
C ASP A 71 -2.57 17.15 5.15
N GLY A 72 -3.27 17.18 6.03
CA GLY A 72 -4.34 17.34 6.99
C GLY A 72 -5.15 16.01 6.98
N TYR A 73 -6.18 15.89 7.76
CA TYR A 73 -7.09 14.80 7.52
C TYR A 73 -7.88 15.04 6.23
N ILE A 74 -7.82 14.12 5.31
CA ILE A 74 -8.52 14.24 4.02
C ILE A 74 -9.82 13.46 4.07
N SER A 75 -10.94 14.16 4.06
CA SER A 75 -12.27 13.56 4.01
C SER A 75 -12.75 13.34 2.58
N SER A 76 -13.57 12.31 2.38
CA SER A 76 -14.18 11.98 1.09
C SER A 76 -13.16 11.69 -0.03
N ALA A 77 -11.93 11.33 0.31
CA ALA A 77 -10.97 10.81 -0.66
C ALA A 77 -11.41 9.41 -1.11
N GLU A 78 -11.29 9.12 -2.38
CA GLU A 78 -11.38 7.76 -2.89
C GLU A 78 -10.10 7.02 -2.50
N VAL A 79 -10.26 5.88 -1.82
CA VAL A 79 -9.13 5.03 -1.40
C VAL A 79 -9.30 3.68 -2.06
N PHE A 80 -8.29 3.24 -2.82
CA PHE A 80 -8.33 1.97 -3.54
C PHE A 80 -7.00 1.22 -3.45
N VAL A 81 -7.03 -0.06 -3.76
CA VAL A 81 -5.83 -0.90 -3.84
C VAL A 81 -5.51 -1.08 -5.32
N ASP A 82 -4.48 -0.38 -5.77
CA ASP A 82 -3.94 -0.48 -7.12
C ASP A 82 -3.04 -1.72 -7.22
N GLU A 83 -3.53 -2.76 -7.90
CA GLU A 83 -2.86 -4.06 -8.04
C GLU A 83 -2.02 -4.15 -9.32
N ASP A 84 -2.28 -3.31 -10.33
CA ASP A 84 -1.61 -3.32 -11.63
C ASP A 84 -0.74 -2.09 -11.93
N GLU A 85 -0.66 -1.16 -10.98
CA GLU A 85 0.22 0.02 -10.99
C GLU A 85 -0.13 1.05 -12.09
N ASP A 86 -1.41 1.13 -12.45
CA ASP A 86 -1.90 2.11 -13.43
C ASP A 86 -2.42 3.42 -12.80
N TRP A 87 -2.49 3.47 -11.45
CA TRP A 87 -2.92 4.60 -10.62
C TRP A 87 -4.39 5.01 -10.81
N MET A 88 -5.20 4.10 -11.28
CA MET A 88 -6.63 4.27 -11.51
C MET A 88 -7.42 3.21 -10.74
N ALA A 89 -8.56 3.61 -10.19
CA ALA A 89 -9.44 2.64 -9.51
C ALA A 89 -10.19 1.79 -10.52
N ASP A 90 -9.91 0.51 -10.53
CA ASP A 90 -10.54 -0.46 -11.41
C ASP A 90 -11.71 -1.20 -10.75
N SER A 91 -12.62 -1.71 -11.57
CA SER A 91 -13.83 -2.40 -11.09
C SER A 91 -13.55 -3.73 -10.37
N ASN A 92 -12.37 -4.32 -10.59
CA ASN A 92 -11.89 -5.55 -9.95
C ASN A 92 -11.06 -5.28 -8.69
N GLU A 93 -10.70 -4.04 -8.46
CA GLU A 93 -9.94 -3.62 -7.29
C GLU A 93 -10.83 -3.27 -6.10
N SER A 94 -10.25 -3.38 -4.91
CA SER A 94 -10.94 -2.96 -3.70
C SER A 94 -10.90 -1.44 -3.59
N SER A 95 -12.05 -0.82 -3.33
CA SER A 95 -12.15 0.62 -3.09
C SER A 95 -13.05 0.96 -1.91
N THR A 96 -12.85 2.13 -1.34
CA THR A 96 -13.63 2.71 -0.25
C THR A 96 -13.49 4.24 -0.28
N THR A 97 -14.09 4.92 0.69
CA THR A 97 -13.98 6.38 0.82
C THR A 97 -13.59 6.74 2.24
N SER A 98 -12.69 7.70 2.42
CA SER A 98 -12.32 8.20 3.74
C SER A 98 -13.46 8.98 4.42
N ASP A 99 -13.56 8.83 5.73
CA ASP A 99 -14.55 9.54 6.54
C ASP A 99 -14.14 10.99 6.86
N ASN A 100 -14.95 11.69 7.69
CA ASN A 100 -14.69 13.05 8.12
C ASN A 100 -13.45 13.20 9.05
N ASN A 101 -12.73 12.15 9.32
CA ASN A 101 -11.46 12.16 10.06
C ASN A 101 -10.32 11.58 9.22
N GLY A 102 -10.51 11.49 7.90
CA GLY A 102 -9.57 10.86 6.98
C GLY A 102 -9.49 9.34 7.10
N LYS A 103 -10.29 8.69 7.98
CA LYS A 103 -10.19 7.26 8.27
C LYS A 103 -10.93 6.43 7.25
N PHE A 104 -10.39 5.25 6.98
CA PHE A 104 -11.00 4.26 6.10
C PHE A 104 -10.73 2.83 6.60
N THR A 105 -11.54 1.89 6.11
CA THR A 105 -11.29 0.45 6.20
C THR A 105 -11.39 -0.13 4.80
N ILE A 106 -10.37 -0.89 4.37
CA ILE A 106 -10.31 -1.47 3.05
C ILE A 106 -9.83 -2.92 3.08
N LYS A 107 -10.30 -3.70 2.12
CA LYS A 107 -9.84 -5.06 1.87
C LYS A 107 -8.68 -5.04 0.89
N TYR A 108 -7.59 -5.72 1.19
CA TYR A 108 -6.42 -5.76 0.31
C TYR A 108 -5.79 -7.15 0.23
N ALA A 109 -5.11 -7.41 -0.88
CA ALA A 109 -4.22 -8.55 -1.04
C ALA A 109 -2.76 -8.09 -1.11
N ASP A 110 -2.39 -7.39 -2.15
CA ASP A 110 -1.05 -6.86 -2.43
C ASP A 110 -1.20 -5.61 -3.32
N GLY A 111 -0.14 -4.86 -3.58
CA GLY A 111 -0.17 -3.68 -4.43
C GLY A 111 0.12 -2.36 -3.72
N TYR A 112 -0.44 -1.27 -4.24
CA TYR A 112 -0.36 0.05 -3.63
C TYR A 112 -1.72 0.46 -3.09
N LEU A 113 -1.71 1.03 -1.90
CA LEU A 113 -2.88 1.72 -1.35
C LEU A 113 -2.82 3.16 -1.84
N VAL A 114 -3.78 3.55 -2.65
CA VAL A 114 -3.84 4.86 -3.29
C VAL A 114 -5.00 5.66 -2.72
N SER A 115 -4.78 6.93 -2.45
CA SER A 115 -5.82 7.90 -2.12
C SER A 115 -5.86 8.98 -3.18
N LEU A 116 -7.03 9.23 -3.73
CA LEU A 116 -7.27 10.22 -4.77
C LEU A 116 -8.29 11.26 -4.31
N GLY A 117 -7.92 12.52 -4.42
CA GLY A 117 -8.81 13.65 -4.18
C GLY A 117 -9.23 13.80 -2.72
N GLY A 118 -10.42 14.33 -2.51
CA GLY A 118 -10.99 14.62 -1.20
C GLY A 118 -10.85 16.07 -0.77
N THR A 119 -11.21 16.33 0.48
CA THR A 119 -11.14 17.68 1.09
C THR A 119 -10.21 17.63 2.29
N ASP A 120 -9.17 18.46 2.27
CA ASP A 120 -8.34 18.71 3.43
C ASP A 120 -9.14 19.46 4.50
N LEU A 121 -9.25 18.89 5.68
CA LEU A 121 -10.06 19.46 6.77
C LEU A 121 -9.39 20.62 7.48
N ASP A 122 -8.07 20.75 7.38
CA ASP A 122 -7.33 21.86 7.99
C ASP A 122 -7.47 23.15 7.19
N SER A 123 -7.27 23.06 5.88
CA SER A 123 -7.36 24.21 4.96
C SER A 123 -8.74 24.39 4.34
N GLN A 124 -9.64 23.41 4.46
CA GLN A 124 -10.93 23.33 3.76
C GLN A 124 -10.76 23.37 2.22
N THR A 125 -9.62 22.92 1.73
CA THR A 125 -9.29 22.92 0.31
C THR A 125 -9.70 21.59 -0.33
N LEU A 126 -10.36 21.68 -1.49
CA LEU A 126 -10.65 20.54 -2.33
C LEU A 126 -9.38 20.13 -3.09
N LEU A 127 -9.03 18.86 -3.01
CA LEU A 127 -7.78 18.29 -3.52
C LEU A 127 -8.05 17.34 -4.70
N ASP A 128 -8.88 17.75 -5.66
CA ASP A 128 -9.42 16.90 -6.74
C ASP A 128 -8.38 16.03 -7.47
N ASN A 129 -7.14 16.47 -7.53
CA ASN A 129 -6.08 15.80 -8.28
C ASN A 129 -4.91 15.36 -7.39
N LEU A 130 -5.05 15.42 -6.06
CA LEU A 130 -4.02 14.90 -5.19
C LEU A 130 -4.09 13.38 -5.18
N LEU A 131 -3.04 12.75 -5.64
CA LEU A 131 -2.84 11.31 -5.56
C LEU A 131 -1.66 11.06 -4.63
N ILE A 132 -1.93 10.43 -3.50
CA ILE A 132 -0.91 9.99 -2.52
C ILE A 132 -1.02 8.49 -2.31
N THR A 133 0.10 7.85 -2.01
CA THR A 133 0.16 6.40 -1.98
C THR A 133 0.95 5.83 -0.81
N HIS A 134 0.70 4.56 -0.54
CA HIS A 134 1.40 3.75 0.43
C HIS A 134 1.62 2.35 -0.15
N LYS A 135 2.85 1.90 -0.28
CA LYS A 135 3.14 0.55 -0.75
C LYS A 135 2.77 -0.47 0.32
N LEU A 136 1.88 -1.38 -0.04
CA LEU A 136 1.43 -2.45 0.85
C LEU A 136 2.54 -3.49 1.03
N THR A 137 3.42 -3.25 2.01
CA THR A 137 4.48 -4.18 2.39
C THR A 137 4.33 -4.56 3.86
N GLY A 138 4.38 -5.85 4.15
CA GLY A 138 4.30 -6.34 5.53
C GLY A 138 2.87 -6.45 6.08
N HIS A 139 2.77 -6.66 7.39
CA HIS A 139 1.54 -7.12 8.06
C HIS A 139 1.02 -6.17 9.14
N THR A 140 1.24 -4.87 9.01
CA THR A 140 0.65 -3.90 9.94
C THR A 140 -0.82 -3.72 9.65
N ASP A 141 -1.65 -3.73 10.70
CA ASP A 141 -3.10 -3.62 10.55
C ASP A 141 -3.58 -2.18 10.27
N PHE A 142 -2.77 -1.17 10.59
CA PHE A 142 -3.06 0.23 10.35
C PHE A 142 -2.11 0.82 9.31
N LYS A 143 -2.65 1.63 8.39
CA LYS A 143 -1.91 2.28 7.31
C LYS A 143 -2.10 3.79 7.34
N ALA A 144 -0.99 4.52 7.33
CA ALA A 144 -1.01 5.95 7.05
C ALA A 144 -0.72 6.16 5.55
N VAL A 145 -1.59 6.87 4.86
CA VAL A 145 -1.41 7.29 3.46
C VAL A 145 -1.10 8.77 3.48
N THR A 146 0.15 9.11 3.23
CA THR A 146 0.70 10.47 3.39
C THR A 146 1.61 10.83 2.22
N PRO A 147 1.94 12.11 2.02
CA PRO A 147 2.95 12.49 1.04
C PRO A 147 4.32 11.86 1.30
N VAL A 148 4.69 11.65 2.59
CA VAL A 148 5.94 10.97 2.96
C VAL A 148 5.91 9.49 2.57
N THR A 149 4.77 8.80 2.77
CA THR A 149 4.63 7.41 2.30
C THR A 149 4.63 7.30 0.79
N SER A 150 4.19 8.35 0.07
CA SER A 150 4.26 8.41 -1.39
C SER A 150 5.71 8.43 -1.89
N VAL A 151 6.56 9.22 -1.25
CA VAL A 151 8.02 9.18 -1.54
C VAL A 151 8.58 7.80 -1.21
N ALA A 152 8.29 7.27 0.00
CA ALA A 152 8.79 5.97 0.43
C ALA A 152 8.35 4.81 -0.48
N ALA A 153 7.18 4.92 -1.11
CA ALA A 153 6.62 3.88 -1.98
C ALA A 153 7.48 3.63 -3.24
N PHE A 154 8.18 4.65 -3.71
CA PHE A 154 9.04 4.57 -4.91
C PHE A 154 10.51 4.38 -4.59
N MET A 155 10.92 4.45 -3.34
CA MET A 155 12.32 4.24 -2.97
C MET A 155 12.79 2.82 -3.30
N ALA A 156 13.96 2.69 -3.90
CA ALA A 156 14.61 1.41 -4.12
C ALA A 156 14.91 0.69 -2.79
N THR A 157 15.17 1.47 -1.73
CA THR A 157 15.33 0.97 -0.37
C THR A 157 14.41 1.76 0.58
N PRO A 158 13.13 1.38 0.72
CA PRO A 158 12.15 2.10 1.53
C PRO A 158 12.57 2.33 2.99
N ALA A 159 13.38 1.44 3.55
CA ALA A 159 13.93 1.58 4.91
C ALA A 159 14.82 2.82 5.09
N ASN A 160 15.29 3.45 4.02
CA ASN A 160 16.14 4.64 4.08
C ASN A 160 15.32 5.94 4.24
N ILE A 161 14.00 5.92 4.10
CA ILE A 161 13.17 7.13 4.14
C ILE A 161 13.40 7.96 5.40
N ASN A 162 13.48 7.32 6.55
CA ASN A 162 13.71 8.01 7.81
C ASN A 162 15.06 8.73 7.80
N THR A 163 16.11 8.05 7.40
CA THR A 163 17.47 8.65 7.37
C THR A 163 17.55 9.73 6.30
N ALA A 164 17.00 9.49 5.12
CA ALA A 164 17.03 10.46 4.03
C ALA A 164 16.30 11.77 4.37
N LEU A 165 15.19 11.70 5.08
CA LEU A 165 14.41 12.89 5.49
C LEU A 165 14.71 13.36 6.92
N GLY A 166 15.71 12.83 7.61
CA GLY A 166 16.04 13.22 8.98
C GLY A 166 14.99 12.86 10.04
N ILE A 167 14.21 11.82 9.77
CA ILE A 167 13.18 11.31 10.67
C ILE A 167 13.83 10.34 11.65
N ASP A 168 13.43 10.39 12.92
CA ASP A 168 13.92 9.46 13.95
C ASP A 168 13.64 8.00 13.54
N ALA A 169 14.66 7.13 13.67
CA ALA A 169 14.58 5.73 13.26
C ALA A 169 13.54 4.90 14.06
N SER A 170 13.06 5.40 15.19
CA SER A 170 12.00 4.77 15.97
C SER A 170 10.60 4.98 15.39
N ILE A 171 10.44 5.90 14.45
CA ILE A 171 9.17 6.22 13.81
C ILE A 171 8.95 5.30 12.63
N ASP A 172 7.84 4.60 12.62
CA ASP A 172 7.35 3.88 11.45
C ASP A 172 6.41 4.79 10.64
N VAL A 173 6.95 5.42 9.59
CA VAL A 173 6.20 6.36 8.73
C VAL A 173 4.97 5.73 8.08
N TYR A 174 4.94 4.40 7.95
CA TYR A 174 3.85 3.67 7.32
C TYR A 174 2.61 3.51 8.22
N THR A 175 2.79 3.72 9.53
CA THR A 175 1.71 3.62 10.53
C THR A 175 1.54 4.90 11.33
N PHE A 176 2.43 5.86 11.16
CA PHE A 176 2.44 7.10 11.94
C PHE A 176 1.41 8.10 11.39
N ASP A 177 0.55 8.59 12.28
CA ASP A 177 -0.41 9.65 11.98
C ASP A 177 0.13 11.01 12.50
N PRO A 178 0.69 11.86 11.61
CA PRO A 178 1.29 13.12 12.03
C PRO A 178 0.28 14.19 12.49
N VAL A 179 -1.01 14.01 12.14
CA VAL A 179 -2.07 14.96 12.51
C VAL A 179 -2.65 14.67 13.89
N ALA A 180 -2.59 13.42 14.36
CA ALA A 180 -3.20 13.02 15.63
C ALA A 180 -2.77 13.87 16.84
N ASN A 181 -1.51 14.36 16.85
CA ASN A 181 -0.96 15.19 17.90
C ASN A 181 -0.29 16.46 17.34
N LYS A 182 -0.80 16.99 16.24
CA LYS A 182 -0.30 18.21 15.63
C LYS A 182 -0.46 19.39 16.61
N GLY A 183 0.59 20.21 16.72
CA GLY A 183 0.65 21.34 17.65
C GLY A 183 1.30 21.03 18.99
N ASP A 184 1.62 19.76 19.28
CA ASP A 184 2.38 19.39 20.48
C ASP A 184 3.90 19.53 20.30
N GLY A 185 4.34 19.87 19.11
CA GLY A 185 5.76 19.98 18.72
C GLY A 185 6.41 18.64 18.39
N GLY A 186 7.70 18.72 18.07
CA GLY A 186 8.51 17.52 17.82
C GLY A 186 8.19 16.81 16.51
N ILE A 187 8.13 15.47 16.55
CA ILE A 187 8.04 14.65 15.34
C ILE A 187 6.71 14.77 14.60
N ASN A 188 5.60 15.03 15.32
CA ASN A 188 4.28 15.21 14.71
C ASN A 188 4.29 16.43 13.78
N ASP A 189 4.72 17.58 14.31
CA ASP A 189 4.78 18.81 13.53
C ASP A 189 5.82 18.69 12.40
N TYR A 190 6.96 18.07 12.66
CA TYR A 190 7.99 17.85 11.63
C TYR A 190 7.47 17.03 10.45
N LEU A 191 6.84 15.89 10.70
CA LEU A 191 6.30 15.04 9.64
C LEU A 191 5.12 15.68 8.91
N TYR A 192 4.27 16.41 9.64
CA TYR A 192 3.19 17.18 9.05
C TYR A 192 3.73 18.28 8.11
N GLU A 193 4.73 19.02 8.54
CA GLU A 193 5.37 20.07 7.73
C GLU A 193 6.04 19.49 6.49
N LYS A 194 6.77 18.38 6.62
CA LYS A 194 7.41 17.71 5.47
C LYS A 194 6.38 17.18 4.48
N GLY A 195 5.26 16.61 4.95
CA GLY A 195 4.15 16.20 4.10
C GLY A 195 3.61 17.39 3.30
N ASN A 196 3.25 18.48 3.98
CA ASN A 196 2.74 19.69 3.33
C ASN A 196 3.72 20.27 2.29
N GLN A 197 5.02 20.30 2.61
CA GLN A 197 6.05 20.79 1.66
C GLN A 197 6.06 19.95 0.37
N LEU A 198 6.05 18.62 0.50
CA LEU A 198 6.00 17.70 -0.64
C LEU A 198 4.73 17.90 -1.47
N THR A 199 3.57 18.03 -0.83
CA THR A 199 2.30 18.25 -1.50
C THR A 199 2.26 19.58 -2.25
N VAL A 200 2.65 20.68 -1.59
CA VAL A 200 2.68 22.02 -2.22
C VAL A 200 3.61 22.02 -3.43
N LEU A 201 4.76 21.36 -3.31
CA LEU A 201 5.73 21.26 -4.41
C LEU A 201 5.15 20.44 -5.58
N ALA A 202 4.54 19.27 -5.30
CA ALA A 202 3.93 18.44 -6.31
C ALA A 202 2.80 19.17 -7.07
N PHE A 203 1.89 19.83 -6.35
CA PHE A 203 0.83 20.62 -6.97
C PHE A 203 1.36 21.82 -7.78
N THR A 204 2.39 22.49 -7.27
CA THR A 204 2.98 23.63 -7.97
C THR A 204 3.55 23.19 -9.30
N LEU A 205 4.33 22.12 -9.30
CA LEU A 205 4.94 21.58 -10.52
C LEU A 205 3.87 21.05 -11.49
N GLN A 206 2.88 20.31 -10.99
CA GLN A 206 1.77 19.84 -11.81
C GLN A 206 1.04 20.98 -12.50
N ASN A 207 0.73 22.06 -11.77
CA ASN A 207 0.07 23.22 -12.34
C ASN A 207 0.93 23.93 -13.39
N ILE A 208 2.23 24.03 -13.17
CA ILE A 208 3.16 24.63 -14.13
C ILE A 208 3.20 23.81 -15.43
N THR A 209 3.39 22.50 -15.33
CA THR A 209 3.52 21.63 -16.51
C THR A 209 2.21 21.52 -17.28
N ASN A 210 1.08 21.38 -16.59
CA ASN A 210 -0.24 21.33 -17.23
C ASN A 210 -0.57 22.65 -17.97
N ASN A 211 -0.18 23.80 -17.41
CA ASN A 211 -0.37 25.10 -18.06
C ASN A 211 0.57 25.32 -19.27
N LEU A 212 1.72 24.65 -19.28
CA LEU A 212 2.62 24.70 -20.43
C LEU A 212 2.23 23.75 -21.57
N ASN A 213 1.12 23.00 -21.44
CA ASN A 213 0.61 22.02 -22.41
C ASN A 213 1.62 20.95 -22.84
N THR A 214 2.52 20.57 -21.95
CA THR A 214 3.59 19.64 -22.31
C THR A 214 3.24 18.18 -22.01
N THR A 215 2.45 17.92 -20.96
CA THR A 215 2.10 16.56 -20.51
C THR A 215 0.86 16.58 -19.60
N THR A 216 0.29 15.41 -19.33
CA THR A 216 -0.78 15.19 -18.34
C THR A 216 -0.19 14.49 -17.10
N GLU A 217 0.80 15.15 -16.48
CA GLU A 217 1.44 14.62 -15.28
C GLU A 217 0.47 14.64 -14.09
N THR A 218 0.54 13.62 -13.27
CA THR A 218 -0.17 13.51 -11.99
C THR A 218 0.74 13.92 -10.82
N THR A 219 0.18 14.15 -9.64
CA THR A 219 1.01 14.39 -8.44
C THR A 219 1.90 13.20 -8.11
N GLN A 220 1.49 12.00 -8.51
CA GLN A 220 2.25 10.77 -8.36
C GLN A 220 3.58 10.79 -9.14
N ASP A 221 3.57 11.33 -10.35
CA ASP A 221 4.79 11.45 -11.16
C ASP A 221 5.81 12.36 -10.46
N TYR A 222 5.34 13.39 -9.77
CA TYR A 222 6.22 14.27 -9.00
C TYR A 222 6.73 13.60 -7.72
N PHE A 223 5.91 12.84 -6.99
CA PHE A 223 6.42 12.07 -5.86
C PHE A 223 7.49 11.07 -6.28
N LYS A 224 7.34 10.45 -7.44
CA LYS A 224 8.36 9.58 -8.00
C LYS A 224 9.64 10.34 -8.34
N ALA A 225 9.54 11.50 -8.98
CA ALA A 225 10.69 12.35 -9.28
C ALA A 225 11.39 12.84 -8.00
N PHE A 226 10.63 13.22 -6.97
CA PHE A 226 11.20 13.59 -5.66
C PHE A 226 11.95 12.42 -5.03
N THR A 227 11.42 11.20 -5.14
CA THR A 227 12.11 10.01 -4.65
C THR A 227 13.46 9.83 -5.32
N GLU A 228 13.53 9.95 -6.65
CA GLU A 228 14.76 9.80 -7.41
C GLU A 228 15.81 10.84 -6.97
N GLU A 229 15.42 12.10 -6.78
CA GLU A 229 16.33 13.14 -6.33
C GLU A 229 16.75 12.96 -4.85
N ILE A 230 15.83 12.59 -3.96
CA ILE A 230 16.14 12.29 -2.56
C ILE A 230 17.13 11.13 -2.47
N GLU A 231 16.93 10.04 -3.21
CA GLU A 231 17.85 8.90 -3.20
C GLU A 231 19.22 9.25 -3.76
N LYS A 232 19.28 10.05 -4.81
CA LYS A 232 20.50 10.52 -5.41
C LYS A 232 21.30 11.38 -4.41
N GLU A 233 20.69 12.42 -3.86
CA GLU A 233 21.35 13.32 -2.91
C GLU A 233 21.79 12.58 -1.65
N TYR A 234 20.93 11.72 -1.08
CA TYR A 234 21.28 10.89 0.07
C TYR A 234 22.45 9.95 -0.23
N THR A 235 22.49 9.35 -1.42
CA THR A 235 23.58 8.45 -1.82
C THR A 235 24.89 9.20 -2.00
N GLU A 236 24.84 10.41 -2.55
CA GLU A 236 26.03 11.25 -2.80
C GLU A 236 26.60 11.85 -1.51
N THR A 237 25.75 12.27 -0.60
CA THR A 237 26.17 13.03 0.59
C THR A 237 26.22 12.20 1.88
N SER A 238 25.45 11.10 1.96
CA SER A 238 25.19 10.33 3.18
C SER A 238 24.63 11.18 4.34
N THR A 239 23.98 12.28 4.02
CA THR A 239 23.32 13.20 4.97
C THR A 239 21.83 13.32 4.66
N ASN A 240 21.07 13.85 5.62
CA ASN A 240 19.67 14.14 5.40
C ASN A 240 19.49 15.11 4.23
N VAL A 241 18.49 14.84 3.41
CA VAL A 241 18.12 15.68 2.27
C VAL A 241 17.22 16.80 2.76
N ASP A 242 17.59 18.02 2.45
CA ASP A 242 16.76 19.19 2.72
C ASP A 242 15.94 19.55 1.48
N ILE A 243 14.66 19.17 1.51
CA ILE A 243 13.74 19.43 0.40
C ILE A 243 13.36 20.92 0.20
N GLU A 244 13.87 21.81 1.06
CA GLU A 244 13.68 23.27 0.94
C GLU A 244 14.79 23.94 0.12
N THR A 245 15.84 23.21 -0.26
CA THR A 245 16.98 23.78 -1.00
C THR A 245 16.65 24.03 -2.47
N GLU A 246 17.31 25.04 -3.08
CA GLU A 246 17.18 25.35 -4.51
C GLU A 246 17.53 24.15 -5.41
N ALA A 247 18.40 23.25 -4.96
CA ALA A 247 18.80 22.05 -5.71
C ALA A 247 17.63 21.08 -5.93
N PHE A 248 16.63 21.10 -5.04
CA PHE A 248 15.48 20.21 -5.13
C PHE A 248 14.40 20.72 -6.10
N VAL A 249 14.45 21.98 -6.51
CA VAL A 249 13.42 22.66 -7.34
C VAL A 249 13.90 22.96 -8.76
N THR A 250 15.19 22.70 -9.08
CA THR A 250 15.78 22.95 -10.41
C THR A 250 15.81 21.71 -11.28
#